data_e9c3280157c62cfcc8ef48c47233073c
#
_entry.id   e9c3280157c62cfcc8ef48c47233073c
#
_cell.length_a   1.000
_cell.length_b   1.000
_cell.length_c   1.000
_cell.angle_alpha   90.00
_cell.angle_beta   90.00
_cell.angle_gamma   90.00
#
_symmetry.space_group_name_H-M   'P 1'
#
loop_
_entity.id
_entity.type
_entity.pdbx_description
1 polymer ?
#
loop_
_entity_poly.entity_id
_entity_poly.type
_entity_poly.pdbx_seq_one_letter_code
_entity_poly.pdbx_strand_id
1 'polypeptide(L)'
;MSNHPVPEKKTVMICDDERDLLLLFGLALQPKYNVIQVGSGKDCIDKFIKEKNRGNKIHLLLLDYRLGDMYGDSVARTIKQYNGTKIILISAYNLDSALVKELEENNYIVKYIEKPIQIPNLMELVADTVN
;
A
#
# COMPACT_ATOMS: atom_id res chain seq x y z
N MET A 1 15.26 28.69 19.82
CA MET A 1 14.55 28.01 18.72
C MET A 1 15.42 26.91 18.14
N SER A 2 14.87 25.75 18.01
CA SER A 2 15.59 24.64 17.40
C SER A 2 15.59 24.81 15.87
N ASN A 3 16.76 24.73 15.26
CA ASN A 3 16.90 24.75 13.80
C ASN A 3 16.99 23.34 13.20
N HIS A 4 16.64 22.33 13.97
CA HIS A 4 16.67 20.97 13.47
C HIS A 4 15.47 20.75 12.53
N PRO A 5 15.71 20.26 11.30
CA PRO A 5 14.60 19.91 10.42
C PRO A 5 13.76 18.79 11.04
N VAL A 6 12.44 18.93 10.96
CA VAL A 6 11.54 17.84 11.35
C VAL A 6 11.70 16.73 10.30
N PRO A 7 11.98 15.48 10.70
CA PRO A 7 12.06 14.38 9.73
C PRO A 7 10.75 14.28 8.94
N GLU A 8 10.88 14.20 7.64
CA GLU A 8 9.73 14.00 6.77
C GLU A 8 9.10 12.65 7.07
N LYS A 9 7.77 12.65 7.24
CA LYS A 9 7.05 11.40 7.41
C LYS A 9 7.08 10.61 6.11
N LYS A 10 7.22 9.32 6.22
CA LYS A 10 7.07 8.43 5.07
C LYS A 10 5.61 8.34 4.66
N THR A 11 5.38 8.11 3.39
CA THR A 11 4.03 8.08 2.82
C THR A 11 3.58 6.65 2.58
N VAL A 12 2.40 6.33 3.11
CA VAL A 12 1.73 5.04 2.92
C VAL A 12 0.44 5.29 2.16
N MET A 13 0.27 4.61 1.04
CA MET A 13 -0.98 4.63 0.30
C MET A 13 -1.77 3.36 0.60
N ILE A 14 -3.08 3.51 0.81
CA ILE A 14 -3.99 2.39 1.08
C ILE A 14 -5.00 2.34 -0.05
N CYS A 15 -5.08 1.21 -0.73
CA CYS A 15 -6.04 0.96 -1.79
C CYS A 15 -6.96 -0.19 -1.38
N ASP A 16 -8.22 0.14 -1.10
CA ASP A 16 -9.22 -0.82 -0.66
C ASP A 16 -10.61 -0.26 -1.00
N ASP A 17 -11.51 -1.09 -1.49
CA ASP A 17 -12.86 -0.66 -1.82
C ASP A 17 -13.81 -0.64 -0.59
N GLU A 18 -13.36 -1.17 0.54
CA GLU A 18 -14.11 -1.12 1.80
C GLU A 18 -13.81 0.18 2.55
N ARG A 19 -14.78 1.07 2.61
CA ARG A 19 -14.62 2.38 3.27
C ARG A 19 -14.25 2.27 4.73
N ASP A 20 -14.83 1.30 5.44
CA ASP A 20 -14.55 1.12 6.87
C ASP A 20 -13.09 0.75 7.11
N LEU A 21 -12.49 -0.08 6.25
CA LEU A 21 -11.09 -0.43 6.34
C LEU A 21 -10.18 0.77 6.02
N LEU A 22 -10.52 1.54 4.99
CA LEU A 22 -9.77 2.76 4.68
C LEU A 22 -9.75 3.70 5.88
N LEU A 23 -10.91 3.91 6.50
CA LEU A 23 -11.01 4.78 7.68
C LEU A 23 -10.19 4.23 8.85
N LEU A 24 -10.35 2.96 9.15
CA LEU A 24 -9.69 2.32 10.29
C LEU A 24 -8.16 2.35 10.13
N PHE A 25 -7.66 1.92 8.98
CA PHE A 25 -6.22 1.89 8.71
C PHE A 25 -5.66 3.32 8.63
N GLY A 26 -6.40 4.24 8.02
CA GLY A 26 -5.99 5.64 7.95
C GLY A 26 -5.82 6.26 9.33
N LEU A 27 -6.79 6.08 10.21
CA LEU A 27 -6.73 6.59 11.57
C LEU A 27 -5.55 5.99 12.35
N ALA A 28 -5.27 4.70 12.15
CA ALA A 28 -4.17 4.03 12.83
C ALA A 28 -2.80 4.54 12.36
N LEU A 29 -2.66 4.82 11.06
CA LEU A 29 -1.37 5.16 10.46
C LEU A 29 -1.06 6.66 10.46
N GLN A 30 -2.09 7.53 10.46
CA GLN A 30 -1.91 8.98 10.38
C GLN A 30 -0.94 9.60 11.40
N PRO A 31 -0.88 9.15 12.65
CA PRO A 31 0.06 9.74 13.60
C PRO A 31 1.53 9.60 13.21
N LYS A 32 1.88 8.59 12.42
CA LYS A 32 3.26 8.28 12.06
C LYS A 32 3.59 8.48 10.59
N TYR A 33 2.58 8.50 9.71
CA TYR A 33 2.79 8.51 8.27
C TYR A 33 1.91 9.54 7.59
N ASN A 34 2.34 9.98 6.41
CA ASN A 34 1.43 10.61 5.46
C ASN A 34 0.59 9.50 4.83
N VAL A 35 -0.72 9.62 4.90
CA VAL A 35 -1.63 8.57 4.44
C VAL A 35 -2.42 9.07 3.24
N ILE A 36 -2.40 8.28 2.16
CA ILE A 36 -3.21 8.49 0.97
C ILE A 36 -4.18 7.32 0.88
N GLN A 37 -5.47 7.61 0.68
CA GLN A 37 -6.50 6.58 0.60
C GLN A 37 -7.19 6.64 -0.75
N VAL A 38 -7.32 5.50 -1.38
CA VAL A 38 -8.02 5.35 -2.67
C VAL A 38 -8.92 4.12 -2.63
N GLY A 39 -10.04 4.19 -3.35
CA GLY A 39 -11.08 3.15 -3.27
C GLY A 39 -11.20 2.26 -4.50
N SER A 40 -10.36 2.43 -5.50
CA SER A 40 -10.39 1.61 -6.72
C SER A 40 -8.99 1.43 -7.29
N GLY A 41 -8.84 0.44 -8.15
CA GLY A 41 -7.56 0.20 -8.82
C GLY A 41 -7.20 1.35 -9.76
N LYS A 42 -8.17 1.88 -10.49
CA LYS A 42 -7.96 3.04 -11.37
C LYS A 42 -7.48 4.25 -10.58
N ASP A 43 -8.18 4.58 -9.49
CA ASP A 43 -7.80 5.72 -8.66
C ASP A 43 -6.42 5.51 -8.02
N CYS A 44 -6.10 4.28 -7.67
CA CYS A 44 -4.78 3.94 -7.13
C CYS A 44 -3.68 4.28 -8.14
N ILE A 45 -3.81 3.80 -9.35
CA ILE A 45 -2.82 4.02 -10.41
C ILE A 45 -2.72 5.51 -10.75
N ASP A 46 -3.86 6.18 -10.94
CA ASP A 46 -3.90 7.61 -11.26
C ASP A 46 -3.25 8.45 -10.17
N LYS A 47 -3.58 8.18 -8.91
CA LYS A 47 -3.01 8.90 -7.77
C LYS A 47 -1.52 8.65 -7.62
N PHE A 48 -1.09 7.39 -7.82
CA PHE A 48 0.32 7.03 -7.77
C PHE A 48 1.13 7.81 -8.80
N ILE A 49 0.66 7.84 -10.04
CA ILE A 49 1.34 8.56 -11.13
C ILE A 49 1.38 10.06 -10.83
N LYS A 50 0.28 10.62 -10.35
CA LYS A 50 0.19 12.04 -10.01
C LYS A 50 1.21 12.43 -8.94
N GLU A 51 1.31 11.64 -7.86
CA GLU A 51 2.27 11.91 -6.80
C GLU A 51 3.71 11.75 -7.30
N LYS A 52 3.98 10.75 -8.10
CA LYS A 52 5.30 10.56 -8.71
C LYS A 52 5.70 11.75 -9.58
N ASN A 53 4.78 12.25 -10.41
CA ASN A 53 5.04 13.40 -11.27
C ASN A 53 5.29 14.69 -10.49
N ARG A 54 4.79 14.77 -9.26
CA ARG A 54 5.04 15.88 -8.33
C ARG A 54 6.34 15.71 -7.53
N GLY A 55 7.06 14.63 -7.72
CA GLY A 55 8.25 14.32 -6.96
C GLY A 55 7.98 13.78 -5.56
N ASN A 56 6.74 13.38 -5.26
CA ASN A 56 6.37 12.82 -3.97
C ASN A 56 6.51 11.30 -4.00
N LYS A 57 7.37 10.77 -3.14
CA LYS A 57 7.57 9.33 -3.05
C LYS A 57 6.46 8.68 -2.23
N ILE A 58 5.93 7.57 -2.74
CA ILE A 58 5.08 6.66 -1.97
C ILE A 58 5.96 5.48 -1.54
N HIS A 59 6.17 5.34 -0.24
CA HIS A 59 7.11 4.35 0.31
C HIS A 59 6.49 2.96 0.36
N LEU A 60 5.19 2.89 0.61
CA LEU A 60 4.47 1.63 0.76
C LEU A 60 3.05 1.78 0.23
N LEU A 61 2.61 0.78 -0.52
CA LEU A 61 1.23 0.61 -0.93
C LEU A 61 0.66 -0.63 -0.24
N LEU A 62 -0.38 -0.43 0.57
CA LEU A 62 -1.22 -1.51 1.10
C LEU A 62 -2.35 -1.71 0.10
N LEU A 63 -2.39 -2.85 -0.55
CA LEU A 63 -3.20 -3.06 -1.73
C LEU A 63 -4.13 -4.26 -1.55
N ASP A 64 -5.43 -4.02 -1.58
CA ASP A 64 -6.42 -5.09 -1.59
C ASP A 64 -6.41 -5.80 -2.95
N TYR A 65 -6.66 -7.10 -2.94
CA TYR A 65 -6.69 -7.87 -4.17
C TYR A 65 -7.96 -7.62 -4.99
N ARG A 66 -9.13 -7.58 -4.36
CA ARG A 66 -10.41 -7.32 -5.05
C ARG A 66 -10.82 -5.87 -4.91
N LEU A 67 -10.78 -5.14 -6.02
CA LEU A 67 -11.06 -3.70 -6.00
C LEU A 67 -12.32 -3.33 -6.78
N GLY A 68 -13.07 -4.31 -7.26
CA GLY A 68 -14.29 -4.08 -8.02
C GLY A 68 -14.06 -3.78 -9.50
N ASP A 69 -13.14 -2.86 -9.79
CA ASP A 69 -12.81 -2.49 -11.17
C ASP A 69 -11.66 -3.31 -11.76
N MET A 70 -10.76 -3.81 -10.92
CA MET A 70 -9.66 -4.66 -11.34
C MET A 70 -9.13 -5.44 -10.14
N TYR A 71 -8.28 -6.43 -10.40
CA TYR A 71 -7.60 -7.16 -9.34
C TYR A 71 -6.29 -6.49 -8.94
N GLY A 72 -5.90 -6.67 -7.67
CA GLY A 72 -4.71 -6.01 -7.11
C GLY A 72 -3.40 -6.39 -7.79
N ASP A 73 -3.28 -7.60 -8.35
CA ASP A 73 -2.08 -7.99 -9.08
C ASP A 73 -1.89 -7.12 -10.34
N SER A 74 -2.97 -6.73 -11.02
CA SER A 74 -2.88 -5.80 -12.16
C SER A 74 -2.36 -4.44 -11.71
N VAL A 75 -2.81 -3.94 -10.57
CA VAL A 75 -2.32 -2.68 -10.01
C VAL A 75 -0.83 -2.79 -9.67
N ALA A 76 -0.44 -3.89 -8.99
CA ALA A 76 0.95 -4.10 -8.59
C ALA A 76 1.88 -4.16 -9.82
N ARG A 77 1.49 -4.87 -10.87
CA ARG A 77 2.28 -4.96 -12.11
C ARG A 77 2.44 -3.61 -12.78
N THR A 78 1.40 -2.80 -12.78
CA THR A 78 1.45 -1.45 -13.37
C THR A 78 2.36 -0.53 -12.56
N ILE A 79 2.23 -0.53 -11.24
CA ILE A 79 3.04 0.34 -10.36
C ILE A 79 4.52 -0.06 -10.39
N LYS A 80 4.82 -1.33 -10.56
CA LYS A 80 6.19 -1.83 -10.66
C LYS A 80 7.01 -1.09 -11.73
N GLN A 81 6.37 -0.64 -12.79
CA GLN A 81 7.05 0.08 -13.87
C GLN A 81 7.70 1.39 -13.42
N TYR A 82 7.25 1.93 -12.28
CA TYR A 82 7.69 3.24 -11.79
C TYR A 82 8.79 3.17 -10.71
N ASN A 83 9.14 1.99 -10.24
CA ASN A 83 10.19 1.72 -9.25
C ASN A 83 10.02 2.40 -7.88
N GLY A 84 10.59 1.80 -6.87
CA GLY A 84 10.81 2.41 -5.55
C GLY A 84 9.66 2.30 -4.56
N THR A 85 8.51 1.77 -4.93
CA THR A 85 7.40 1.56 -4.00
C THR A 85 7.30 0.09 -3.63
N LYS A 86 7.29 -0.19 -2.34
CA LYS A 86 7.04 -1.53 -1.83
C LYS A 86 5.54 -1.75 -1.76
N ILE A 87 5.08 -2.95 -2.12
CA ILE A 87 3.67 -3.29 -2.15
C ILE A 87 3.43 -4.49 -1.26
N ILE A 88 2.47 -4.36 -0.34
CA ILE A 88 1.93 -5.47 0.44
C ILE A 88 0.52 -5.73 -0.07
N LEU A 89 0.30 -6.94 -0.56
CA LEU A 89 -1.01 -7.38 -1.04
C LEU A 89 -1.80 -7.95 0.13
N ILE A 90 -3.02 -7.45 0.32
CA ILE A 90 -3.91 -7.88 1.41
C ILE A 90 -5.20 -8.40 0.80
N SER A 91 -5.68 -9.55 1.24
CA SER A 91 -6.90 -10.13 0.67
C SER A 91 -7.71 -10.89 1.71
N ALA A 92 -9.04 -10.73 1.63
CA ALA A 92 -9.98 -11.57 2.37
C ALA A 92 -10.11 -12.98 1.77
N TYR A 93 -9.58 -13.16 0.57
CA TYR A 93 -9.67 -14.42 -0.17
C TYR A 93 -8.35 -15.15 -0.13
N ASN A 94 -8.44 -16.46 -0.07
CA ASN A 94 -7.25 -17.31 -0.14
C ASN A 94 -6.77 -17.35 -1.59
N LEU A 95 -5.70 -16.61 -1.88
CA LEU A 95 -5.15 -16.54 -3.22
C LEU A 95 -4.38 -17.81 -3.56
N ASP A 96 -4.38 -18.16 -4.84
CA ASP A 96 -3.59 -19.26 -5.36
C ASP A 96 -2.12 -19.05 -4.99
N SER A 97 -1.51 -20.06 -4.39
CA SER A 97 -0.11 -20.00 -3.98
C SER A 97 0.84 -19.78 -5.16
N ALA A 98 0.50 -20.28 -6.34
CA ALA A 98 1.29 -20.06 -7.55
C ALA A 98 1.29 -18.58 -7.96
N LEU A 99 0.15 -17.90 -7.83
CA LEU A 99 0.06 -16.46 -8.10
C LEU A 99 0.89 -15.66 -7.10
N VAL A 100 0.75 -15.94 -5.81
CA VAL A 100 1.50 -15.25 -4.76
C VAL A 100 3.00 -15.42 -4.98
N LYS A 101 3.44 -16.65 -5.26
CA LYS A 101 4.84 -16.96 -5.52
C LYS A 101 5.37 -16.19 -6.72
N GLU A 102 4.63 -16.14 -7.81
CA GLU A 102 5.03 -15.41 -9.02
C GLU A 102 5.17 -13.91 -8.71
N LEU A 103 4.23 -13.33 -7.98
CA LEU A 103 4.28 -11.93 -7.61
C LEU A 103 5.47 -11.59 -6.71
N GLU A 104 5.77 -12.45 -5.75
CA GLU A 104 6.91 -12.24 -4.86
C GLU A 104 8.25 -12.45 -5.57
N GLU A 105 8.39 -13.51 -6.36
CA GLU A 105 9.64 -13.83 -7.07
C GLU A 105 10.01 -12.76 -8.10
N ASN A 106 9.02 -12.13 -8.72
CA ASN A 106 9.24 -11.06 -9.69
C ASN A 106 9.25 -9.66 -9.06
N ASN A 107 9.23 -9.59 -7.74
CA ASN A 107 9.28 -8.34 -6.97
C ASN A 107 8.11 -7.39 -7.24
N TYR A 108 6.96 -7.93 -7.64
CA TYR A 108 5.74 -7.11 -7.75
C TYR A 108 5.18 -6.77 -6.37
N ILE A 109 5.31 -7.69 -5.42
CA ILE A 109 4.93 -7.47 -4.03
C ILE A 109 6.06 -7.92 -3.11
N VAL A 110 6.13 -7.33 -1.91
CA VAL A 110 7.09 -7.77 -0.88
C VAL A 110 6.48 -8.80 0.05
N LYS A 111 5.15 -8.80 0.21
CA LYS A 111 4.46 -9.71 1.11
C LYS A 111 2.99 -9.82 0.74
N TYR A 112 2.41 -10.97 1.04
CA TYR A 112 0.97 -11.23 0.98
C TYR A 112 0.45 -11.52 2.37
N ILE A 113 -0.67 -10.87 2.74
CA ILE A 113 -1.32 -11.00 4.04
C ILE A 113 -2.79 -11.32 3.83
N GLU A 114 -3.30 -12.28 4.60
CA GLU A 114 -4.73 -12.59 4.62
C GLU A 114 -5.46 -11.70 5.62
N LYS A 115 -6.64 -11.20 5.22
CA LYS A 115 -7.56 -10.50 6.13
C LYS A 115 -8.26 -11.53 7.03
N PRO A 116 -8.66 -11.16 8.24
CA PRO A 116 -8.49 -9.84 8.87
C PRO A 116 -7.09 -9.67 9.45
N ILE A 117 -6.58 -8.45 9.42
CA ILE A 117 -5.34 -8.10 10.11
C ILE A 117 -5.67 -7.14 11.26
N GLN A 118 -5.14 -7.43 12.43
CA GLN A 118 -5.34 -6.57 13.60
C GLN A 118 -4.42 -5.36 13.53
N ILE A 119 -4.88 -4.23 14.08
CA ILE A 119 -4.15 -2.96 14.01
C ILE A 119 -2.71 -3.06 14.55
N PRO A 120 -2.43 -3.68 15.71
CA PRO A 120 -1.05 -3.80 16.16
C PRO A 120 -0.14 -4.53 15.17
N ASN A 121 -0.65 -5.57 14.52
CA ASN A 121 0.09 -6.33 13.52
C ASN A 121 0.31 -5.52 12.26
N LEU A 122 -0.69 -4.74 11.84
CA LEU A 122 -0.57 -3.82 10.72
C LEU A 122 0.52 -2.77 10.97
N MET A 123 0.51 -2.17 12.17
CA MET A 123 1.48 -1.14 12.54
C MET A 123 2.90 -1.67 12.53
N GLU A 124 3.11 -2.87 13.07
CA GLU A 124 4.42 -3.53 13.05
C GLU A 124 4.88 -3.84 11.64
N LEU A 125 3.99 -4.40 10.83
CA LEU A 125 4.28 -4.74 9.43
C LEU A 125 4.67 -3.50 8.63
N VAL A 126 3.93 -2.42 8.77
CA VAL A 126 4.22 -1.16 8.07
C VAL A 126 5.58 -0.61 8.51
N ALA A 127 5.84 -0.55 9.82
CA ALA A 127 7.11 -0.06 10.34
C ALA A 127 8.30 -0.87 9.80
N ASP A 128 8.18 -2.19 9.80
CA ASP A 128 9.24 -3.07 9.30
C ASP A 128 9.47 -2.92 7.80
N THR A 129 8.41 -2.64 7.05
CA THR A 129 8.49 -2.57 5.58
C THR A 129 9.05 -1.23 5.08
N VAL A 130 8.68 -0.12 5.73
CA VAL A 130 9.12 1.22 5.28
C VAL A 130 10.53 1.59 5.74
N ASN A 131 11.05 0.88 6.69
CA ASN A 131 12.41 1.14 7.22
C ASN A 131 13.49 0.46 6.40
#